data_d664152a40da71b246037c28847fdc44
#
_entry.id   d664152a40da71b246037c28847fdc44
#
_cell.length_a   1.000
_cell.length_b   1.000
_cell.length_c   1.000
_cell.angle_alpha   90.00
_cell.angle_beta   90.00
_cell.angle_gamma   90.00
#
_symmetry.space_group_name_H-M   'P 1'
#
loop_
_entity.id
_entity.type
_entity.pdbx_description
1 polymer ?
#
loop_
_entity_poly.entity_id
_entity_poly.type
_entity_poly.pdbx_seq_one_letter_code
_entity_poly.pdbx_strand_id
1 'polypeptide(L)'
;MKTSAFLTDSTLCIGCKACEVACKEWNEVPPDFTEWRGLSYDNTWALSARTWRHVMFVEGIPEIGKGGNDPATMAWGLLSDVCKHCEVAGCLEACPAGALVRTEFNSVYLQPDVCNGCGYCVVSCPFGVVAKDAVDGRAFKCTFCYDRQKADLTPACAKVCPTQSIQFGELEELRDRAHQRITTLRDRGISDASIYDPLDTSVAGTHAIFIVRGEQKAYNLPPNPEVPTTHLRSAWTSAAVAAGALLVGTLIAFLGAGGRKV
;
A
#
# COMPACT_ATOMS: atom_id res chain seq x y z
N MET A 1 3.31 16.33 16.90
CA MET A 1 3.82 14.94 16.77
C MET A 1 4.58 14.89 15.47
N LYS A 2 5.78 14.27 15.44
CA LYS A 2 6.49 14.08 14.17
C LYS A 2 5.87 12.89 13.45
N THR A 3 5.35 13.10 12.25
CA THR A 3 4.86 12.02 11.39
C THR A 3 6.03 11.38 10.67
N SER A 4 6.28 10.11 10.95
CA SER A 4 7.34 9.35 10.29
C SER A 4 6.92 8.88 8.90
N ALA A 5 7.83 8.89 7.95
CA ALA A 5 7.59 8.44 6.58
C ALA A 5 8.79 7.71 5.96
N PHE A 6 8.51 7.00 4.86
CA PHE A 6 9.49 6.51 3.91
C PHE A 6 9.47 7.35 2.63
N LEU A 7 10.63 7.60 2.06
CA LEU A 7 10.79 7.97 0.66
C LEU A 7 11.55 6.85 -0.03
N THR A 8 10.97 6.28 -1.08
CA THR A 8 11.60 5.23 -1.89
C THR A 8 11.81 5.73 -3.31
N ASP A 9 13.08 5.84 -3.74
CA ASP A 9 13.49 6.32 -5.06
C ASP A 9 13.88 5.14 -5.95
N SER A 10 13.06 4.82 -6.95
CA SER A 10 13.33 3.73 -7.91
C SER A 10 14.56 3.99 -8.76
N THR A 11 14.96 5.26 -8.93
CA THR A 11 16.13 5.62 -9.73
C THR A 11 17.46 5.30 -9.03
N LEU A 12 17.42 5.03 -7.73
CA LEU A 12 18.57 4.63 -6.89
C LEU A 12 18.53 3.14 -6.52
N CYS A 13 17.41 2.47 -6.72
CA CYS A 13 17.26 1.06 -6.39
C CYS A 13 18.09 0.19 -7.35
N ILE A 14 18.88 -0.72 -6.80
CA ILE A 14 19.71 -1.68 -7.57
C ILE A 14 19.17 -3.11 -7.50
N GLY A 15 17.97 -3.32 -6.93
CA GLY A 15 17.34 -4.65 -6.86
C GLY A 15 18.03 -5.66 -5.96
N CYS A 16 18.90 -5.25 -5.05
CA CYS A 16 19.71 -6.14 -4.22
C CYS A 16 18.93 -6.95 -3.17
N LYS A 17 17.66 -6.63 -2.92
CA LYS A 17 16.74 -7.26 -1.95
C LYS A 17 17.21 -7.25 -0.49
N ALA A 18 18.29 -6.54 -0.14
CA ALA A 18 18.75 -6.42 1.25
C ALA A 18 17.65 -5.91 2.20
N CYS A 19 16.76 -5.03 1.71
CA CYS A 19 15.63 -4.51 2.47
C CYS A 19 14.57 -5.59 2.78
N GLU A 20 14.35 -6.57 1.90
CA GLU A 20 13.47 -7.71 2.14
C GLU A 20 14.05 -8.61 3.24
N VAL A 21 15.33 -8.96 3.11
CA VAL A 21 16.04 -9.80 4.09
C VAL A 21 16.04 -9.13 5.46
N ALA A 22 16.45 -7.86 5.54
CA ALA A 22 16.47 -7.14 6.81
C ALA A 22 15.08 -6.99 7.45
N CYS A 23 14.01 -6.86 6.66
CA CYS A 23 12.65 -6.83 7.16
C CYS A 23 12.24 -8.18 7.76
N LYS A 24 12.55 -9.28 7.06
CA LYS A 24 12.26 -10.65 7.53
C LYS A 24 13.02 -10.98 8.82
N GLU A 25 14.33 -10.75 8.83
CA GLU A 25 15.19 -11.02 9.98
C GLU A 25 14.79 -10.22 11.22
N TRP A 26 14.57 -8.91 11.05
CA TRP A 26 14.21 -8.06 12.18
C TRP A 26 12.85 -8.38 12.80
N ASN A 27 11.86 -8.68 11.95
CA ASN A 27 10.48 -8.93 12.40
C ASN A 27 10.19 -10.42 12.58
N GLU A 28 11.20 -11.29 12.49
CA GLU A 28 11.07 -12.76 12.61
C GLU A 28 9.98 -13.33 11.68
N VAL A 29 9.85 -12.74 10.47
CA VAL A 29 8.81 -13.11 9.53
C VAL A 29 9.19 -14.41 8.83
N PRO A 30 8.38 -15.48 8.95
CA PRO A 30 8.69 -16.76 8.33
C PRO A 30 8.73 -16.65 6.80
N PRO A 31 9.39 -17.60 6.10
CA PRO A 31 9.37 -17.62 4.65
C PRO A 31 7.95 -17.91 4.13
N ASP A 32 7.59 -17.31 2.99
CA ASP A 32 6.32 -17.61 2.31
C ASP A 32 6.31 -19.02 1.74
N PHE A 33 7.45 -19.41 1.16
CA PHE A 33 7.68 -20.72 0.56
C PHE A 33 9.19 -20.99 0.54
N THR A 34 9.54 -22.24 0.43
CA THR A 34 10.94 -22.73 0.35
C THR A 34 11.30 -23.27 -1.02
N GLU A 35 10.33 -23.37 -1.92
CA GLU A 35 10.49 -23.97 -3.24
C GLU A 35 10.92 -22.95 -4.28
N TRP A 36 11.71 -23.40 -5.24
CA TRP A 36 12.08 -22.64 -6.42
C TRP A 36 10.89 -22.50 -7.38
N ARG A 37 10.52 -21.25 -7.72
CA ARG A 37 9.39 -20.96 -8.63
C ARG A 37 9.74 -20.81 -10.10
N GLY A 38 11.01 -20.99 -10.46
CA GLY A 38 11.48 -20.88 -11.84
C GLY A 38 11.72 -19.45 -12.34
N LEU A 39 11.58 -18.45 -11.49
CA LEU A 39 11.90 -17.05 -11.81
C LEU A 39 13.37 -16.78 -11.55
N SER A 40 14.05 -16.15 -12.51
CA SER A 40 15.51 -15.96 -12.45
C SER A 40 15.92 -14.84 -11.49
N TYR A 41 15.08 -13.85 -11.23
CA TYR A 41 15.40 -12.66 -10.43
C TYR A 41 14.43 -12.38 -9.28
N ASP A 42 13.22 -12.94 -9.30
CA ASP A 42 12.25 -12.73 -8.26
C ASP A 42 11.48 -14.00 -7.88
N ASN A 43 11.90 -14.64 -6.79
CA ASN A 43 11.20 -15.79 -6.25
C ASN A 43 10.10 -15.40 -5.23
N THR A 44 10.03 -14.14 -4.82
CA THR A 44 9.08 -13.64 -3.81
C THR A 44 7.72 -13.29 -4.41
N TRP A 45 7.68 -12.75 -5.63
CA TRP A 45 6.51 -12.40 -6.43
C TRP A 45 5.76 -11.14 -5.99
N ALA A 46 5.32 -11.05 -4.73
CA ALA A 46 4.50 -9.94 -4.24
C ALA A 46 4.58 -9.78 -2.72
N LEU A 47 4.01 -8.69 -2.22
CA LEU A 47 3.76 -8.51 -0.79
C LEU A 47 2.73 -9.56 -0.31
N SER A 48 2.95 -10.07 0.90
CA SER A 48 2.10 -11.09 1.52
C SER A 48 2.08 -10.94 3.04
N ALA A 49 1.38 -11.84 3.73
CA ALA A 49 1.43 -11.92 5.20
C ALA A 49 2.83 -12.22 5.74
N ARG A 50 3.68 -12.85 4.91
CA ARG A 50 5.05 -13.27 5.24
C ARG A 50 6.12 -12.52 4.45
N THR A 51 5.75 -11.56 3.60
CA THR A 51 6.66 -10.67 2.88
C THR A 51 6.12 -9.26 2.95
N TRP A 52 6.62 -8.47 3.92
CA TRP A 52 6.11 -7.12 4.19
C TRP A 52 6.83 -6.03 3.41
N ARG A 53 7.95 -6.36 2.79
CA ARG A 53 8.69 -5.52 1.86
C ARG A 53 9.13 -6.38 0.68
N HIS A 54 8.94 -5.85 -0.53
CA HIS A 54 9.19 -6.58 -1.75
C HIS A 54 9.82 -5.67 -2.79
N VAL A 55 10.89 -6.13 -3.45
CA VAL A 55 11.50 -5.41 -4.57
C VAL A 55 10.85 -5.88 -5.86
N MET A 56 10.06 -5.00 -6.45
CA MET A 56 9.43 -5.21 -7.74
C MET A 56 10.44 -5.02 -8.88
N PHE A 57 10.32 -5.83 -9.90
CA PHE A 57 11.08 -5.76 -11.15
C PHE A 57 10.09 -5.45 -12.27
N VAL A 58 10.11 -4.21 -12.76
CA VAL A 58 9.22 -3.73 -13.83
C VAL A 58 10.02 -3.62 -15.10
N GLU A 59 9.67 -4.43 -16.09
CA GLU A 59 10.31 -4.44 -17.41
C GLU A 59 9.70 -3.34 -18.30
N GLY A 60 10.49 -2.93 -19.32
CA GLY A 60 10.00 -2.00 -20.33
C GLY A 60 10.04 -0.52 -19.95
N ILE A 61 10.81 -0.15 -18.93
CA ILE A 61 11.06 1.27 -18.60
C ILE A 61 12.09 1.83 -19.60
N PRO A 62 11.88 3.02 -20.20
CA PRO A 62 12.85 3.64 -21.11
C PRO A 62 14.23 3.82 -20.48
N GLU A 63 15.31 3.46 -21.18
CA GLU A 63 16.68 3.69 -20.68
C GLU A 63 16.97 5.19 -20.60
N ILE A 64 17.74 5.60 -19.58
CA ILE A 64 18.09 7.01 -19.38
C ILE A 64 18.91 7.54 -20.58
N GLY A 65 18.47 8.66 -21.17
CA GLY A 65 19.16 9.31 -22.29
C GLY A 65 18.88 8.70 -23.67
N LYS A 66 18.10 7.63 -23.75
CA LYS A 66 17.66 7.03 -25.02
C LYS A 66 16.13 7.11 -25.06
N GLY A 67 15.62 8.17 -25.72
CA GLY A 67 14.19 8.33 -25.94
C GLY A 67 13.67 7.32 -26.95
N GLY A 68 12.55 6.66 -26.65
CA GLY A 68 11.83 5.87 -27.63
C GLY A 68 11.30 4.54 -27.08
N ASN A 69 10.38 3.95 -27.85
CA ASN A 69 9.79 2.64 -27.56
C ASN A 69 10.59 1.48 -28.22
N ASP A 70 11.89 1.67 -28.42
CA ASP A 70 12.74 0.60 -28.96
C ASP A 70 13.03 -0.42 -27.86
N PRO A 71 12.60 -1.68 -28.00
CA PRO A 71 12.87 -2.75 -27.02
C PRO A 71 14.35 -2.92 -26.68
N ALA A 72 15.27 -2.58 -27.60
CA ALA A 72 16.70 -2.63 -27.37
C ALA A 72 17.22 -1.55 -26.41
N THR A 73 16.41 -0.53 -26.11
CA THR A 73 16.75 0.58 -25.21
C THR A 73 15.91 0.57 -23.93
N MET A 74 15.23 -0.53 -23.63
CA MET A 74 14.46 -0.70 -22.41
C MET A 74 15.33 -1.17 -21.25
N ALA A 75 15.06 -0.61 -20.07
CA ALA A 75 15.69 -0.97 -18.80
C ALA A 75 14.65 -1.50 -17.82
N TRP A 76 15.10 -1.94 -16.67
CA TRP A 76 14.23 -2.36 -15.58
C TRP A 76 13.97 -1.21 -14.61
N GLY A 77 12.71 -1.05 -14.21
CA GLY A 77 12.33 -0.26 -13.06
C GLY A 77 12.38 -1.13 -11.81
N LEU A 78 13.15 -0.72 -10.82
CA LEU A 78 13.31 -1.44 -9.56
C LEU A 78 12.69 -0.61 -8.44
N LEU A 79 11.69 -1.16 -7.74
CA LEU A 79 11.01 -0.47 -6.65
C LEU A 79 10.87 -1.35 -5.42
N SER A 80 11.35 -0.88 -4.28
CA SER A 80 11.09 -1.55 -3.01
C SER A 80 9.70 -1.14 -2.50
N ASP A 81 8.70 -1.98 -2.77
CA ASP A 81 7.31 -1.78 -2.35
C ASP A 81 7.08 -2.17 -0.89
N VAL A 82 6.08 -1.50 -0.26
CA VAL A 82 5.74 -1.66 1.16
C VAL A 82 4.31 -1.18 1.42
N CYS A 83 3.76 -1.45 2.60
CA CYS A 83 2.53 -0.80 3.08
C CYS A 83 2.68 0.72 3.07
N LYS A 84 1.66 1.41 2.55
CA LYS A 84 1.68 2.87 2.36
C LYS A 84 1.40 3.65 3.65
N HIS A 85 0.90 2.99 4.72
CA HIS A 85 0.53 3.65 5.99
C HIS A 85 -0.29 4.92 5.77
N CYS A 86 -1.42 4.76 5.05
CA CYS A 86 -2.28 5.85 4.57
C CYS A 86 -2.73 6.79 5.69
N GLU A 87 -2.91 8.09 5.37
CA GLU A 87 -3.48 9.06 6.30
C GLU A 87 -4.94 8.70 6.62
N VAL A 88 -5.77 8.42 5.63
CA VAL A 88 -7.05 7.76 5.81
C VAL A 88 -6.88 6.29 5.44
N ALA A 89 -6.85 5.42 6.44
CA ALA A 89 -6.49 4.02 6.26
C ALA A 89 -7.72 3.11 6.27
N GLY A 90 -8.17 2.69 5.08
CA GLY A 90 -9.33 1.79 4.94
C GLY A 90 -9.21 0.49 5.74
N CYS A 91 -8.00 -0.04 5.90
CA CYS A 91 -7.77 -1.22 6.72
C CYS A 91 -8.02 -0.97 8.22
N LEU A 92 -7.70 0.23 8.72
CA LEU A 92 -7.94 0.63 10.11
C LEU A 92 -9.44 0.84 10.35
N GLU A 93 -10.11 1.57 9.44
CA GLU A 93 -11.53 1.88 9.55
C GLU A 93 -12.42 0.63 9.44
N ALA A 94 -12.00 -0.36 8.66
CA ALA A 94 -12.74 -1.59 8.44
C ALA A 94 -12.54 -2.66 9.54
N CYS A 95 -11.63 -2.44 10.51
CA CYS A 95 -11.30 -3.47 11.49
C CYS A 95 -12.32 -3.54 12.64
N PRO A 96 -13.20 -4.56 12.71
CA PRO A 96 -14.22 -4.65 13.76
C PRO A 96 -13.65 -5.02 15.13
N ALA A 97 -12.46 -5.63 15.16
CA ALA A 97 -11.78 -6.03 16.39
C ALA A 97 -10.92 -4.90 16.99
N GLY A 98 -10.74 -3.76 16.29
CA GLY A 98 -9.83 -2.72 16.72
C GLY A 98 -8.35 -3.13 16.75
N ALA A 99 -7.99 -4.19 16.00
CA ALA A 99 -6.63 -4.70 15.94
C ALA A 99 -5.67 -3.76 15.17
N LEU A 100 -6.20 -2.91 14.30
CA LEU A 100 -5.42 -1.87 13.64
C LEU A 100 -5.54 -0.56 14.40
N VAL A 101 -4.40 0.04 14.70
CA VAL A 101 -4.31 1.29 15.47
C VAL A 101 -3.34 2.25 14.82
N ARG A 102 -3.50 3.54 15.10
CA ARG A 102 -2.52 4.56 14.71
C ARG A 102 -1.56 4.80 15.86
N THR A 103 -0.27 4.75 15.57
CA THR A 103 0.78 4.95 16.57
C THR A 103 1.05 6.44 16.80
N GLU A 104 1.86 6.76 17.81
CA GLU A 104 2.37 8.11 18.08
C GLU A 104 3.25 8.68 16.95
N PHE A 105 3.77 7.82 16.06
CA PHE A 105 4.52 8.19 14.86
C PHE A 105 3.62 8.36 13.63
N ASN A 106 2.32 8.34 13.83
CA ASN A 106 1.27 8.39 12.83
C ASN A 106 1.26 7.19 11.86
N SER A 107 1.97 6.12 12.15
CA SER A 107 1.93 4.88 11.35
C SER A 107 0.72 4.01 11.70
N VAL A 108 0.22 3.26 10.73
CA VAL A 108 -0.84 2.27 10.96
C VAL A 108 -0.20 0.95 11.38
N TYR A 109 -0.46 0.54 12.61
CA TYR A 109 0.07 -0.70 13.21
C TYR A 109 -1.03 -1.74 13.38
N LEU A 110 -0.71 -3.00 13.13
CA LEU A 110 -1.61 -4.12 13.37
C LEU A 110 -1.10 -4.89 14.59
N GLN A 111 -1.99 -5.09 15.57
CA GLN A 111 -1.75 -5.86 16.79
C GLN A 111 -2.17 -7.32 16.55
N PRO A 112 -1.23 -8.27 16.37
CA PRO A 112 -1.57 -9.65 16.04
C PRO A 112 -2.42 -10.33 17.12
N ASP A 113 -2.17 -10.02 18.39
CA ASP A 113 -2.88 -10.65 19.51
C ASP A 113 -4.35 -10.23 19.65
N VAL A 114 -4.73 -9.10 19.03
CA VAL A 114 -6.11 -8.61 18.97
C VAL A 114 -6.81 -9.07 17.68
N CYS A 115 -6.03 -9.46 16.66
CA CYS A 115 -6.56 -9.82 15.35
C CYS A 115 -7.32 -11.15 15.39
N ASN A 116 -8.61 -11.12 15.00
CA ASN A 116 -9.45 -12.31 14.89
C ASN A 116 -9.47 -12.96 13.50
N GLY A 117 -8.66 -12.46 12.55
CA GLY A 117 -8.54 -13.02 11.20
C GLY A 117 -9.74 -12.83 10.27
N CYS A 118 -10.66 -11.89 10.55
CA CYS A 118 -11.88 -11.67 9.73
C CYS A 118 -11.62 -11.30 8.27
N GLY A 119 -10.46 -10.67 7.97
CA GLY A 119 -10.06 -10.32 6.61
C GLY A 119 -10.62 -9.00 6.04
N TYR A 120 -11.44 -8.25 6.77
CA TYR A 120 -11.97 -6.97 6.28
C TYR A 120 -10.88 -5.97 5.90
N CYS A 121 -9.78 -5.93 6.63
CA CYS A 121 -8.62 -5.08 6.31
C CYS A 121 -7.94 -5.46 4.99
N VAL A 122 -8.03 -6.71 4.54
CA VAL A 122 -7.48 -7.18 3.27
C VAL A 122 -8.26 -6.58 2.11
N VAL A 123 -9.59 -6.71 2.12
CA VAL A 123 -10.47 -6.21 1.04
C VAL A 123 -10.59 -4.69 1.05
N SER A 124 -10.35 -4.05 2.19
CA SER A 124 -10.41 -2.58 2.33
C SER A 124 -9.11 -1.87 2.00
N CYS A 125 -8.04 -2.61 1.71
CA CYS A 125 -6.76 -2.02 1.34
C CYS A 125 -6.70 -1.72 -0.16
N PRO A 126 -6.67 -0.44 -0.59
CA PRO A 126 -6.65 -0.11 -2.02
C PRO A 126 -5.33 -0.47 -2.72
N PHE A 127 -4.31 -0.83 -1.93
CA PHE A 127 -2.99 -1.22 -2.43
C PHE A 127 -2.75 -2.74 -2.38
N GLY A 128 -3.69 -3.52 -1.81
CA GLY A 128 -3.54 -4.98 -1.69
C GLY A 128 -2.36 -5.45 -0.84
N VAL A 129 -1.88 -4.62 0.10
CA VAL A 129 -0.65 -4.92 0.86
C VAL A 129 -0.89 -5.58 2.23
N VAL A 130 -2.15 -5.71 2.62
CA VAL A 130 -2.55 -6.45 3.83
C VAL A 130 -2.94 -7.86 3.41
N ALA A 131 -2.38 -8.86 4.04
CA ALA A 131 -2.70 -10.25 3.69
C ALA A 131 -2.95 -11.11 4.94
N LYS A 132 -3.76 -12.16 4.80
CA LYS A 132 -3.94 -13.17 5.84
C LYS A 132 -2.87 -14.24 5.71
N ASP A 133 -2.30 -14.64 6.82
CA ASP A 133 -1.44 -15.82 6.88
C ASP A 133 -2.30 -17.08 6.75
N ALA A 134 -1.89 -17.98 5.85
CA ALA A 134 -2.65 -19.20 5.58
C ALA A 134 -2.59 -20.22 6.74
N VAL A 135 -1.56 -20.17 7.57
CA VAL A 135 -1.35 -21.09 8.70
C VAL A 135 -1.93 -20.50 9.98
N ASP A 136 -1.61 -19.26 10.27
CA ASP A 136 -2.04 -18.54 11.48
C ASP A 136 -3.49 -18.04 11.37
N GLY A 137 -3.94 -17.67 10.17
CA GLY A 137 -5.29 -17.13 9.92
C GLY A 137 -5.45 -15.65 10.24
N ARG A 138 -4.49 -15.01 10.91
CA ARG A 138 -4.47 -13.58 11.22
C ARG A 138 -3.97 -12.75 10.04
N ALA A 139 -4.27 -11.45 10.05
CA ALA A 139 -3.76 -10.53 9.05
C ALA A 139 -2.39 -9.99 9.47
N PHE A 140 -1.52 -9.75 8.47
CA PHE A 140 -0.20 -9.17 8.67
C PHE A 140 0.10 -8.14 7.58
N LYS A 141 0.97 -7.20 7.92
CA LYS A 141 1.51 -6.18 7.03
C LYS A 141 2.74 -5.53 7.65
N CYS A 142 3.42 -4.67 6.93
CA CYS A 142 4.51 -3.85 7.47
C CYS A 142 4.08 -3.15 8.76
N THR A 143 4.90 -3.27 9.81
CA THR A 143 4.72 -2.64 11.12
C THR A 143 5.32 -1.24 11.19
N PHE A 144 5.98 -0.76 10.13
CA PHE A 144 6.81 0.44 10.10
C PHE A 144 7.99 0.35 11.07
N CYS A 145 8.36 -0.87 11.47
CA CYS A 145 9.34 -1.13 12.55
C CYS A 145 9.05 -0.29 13.80
N TYR A 146 7.82 -0.38 14.31
CA TYR A 146 7.34 0.41 15.43
C TYR A 146 8.22 0.27 16.68
N ASP A 147 8.70 -0.94 16.95
CA ASP A 147 9.63 -1.27 18.02
C ASP A 147 10.97 -0.50 17.89
N ARG A 148 11.50 -0.44 16.64
CA ARG A 148 12.73 0.32 16.35
C ARG A 148 12.52 1.82 16.54
N GLN A 149 11.39 2.34 16.06
CA GLN A 149 11.07 3.77 16.21
C GLN A 149 10.96 4.18 17.68
N LYS A 150 10.38 3.32 18.55
CA LYS A 150 10.35 3.57 20.01
C LYS A 150 11.73 3.60 20.65
N ALA A 151 12.70 2.95 20.04
CA ALA A 151 14.10 2.95 20.45
C ALA A 151 14.96 3.98 19.69
N ASP A 152 14.34 4.95 19.01
CA ASP A 152 15.00 5.96 18.17
C ASP A 152 15.90 5.37 17.07
N LEU A 153 15.58 4.16 16.62
CA LEU A 153 16.32 3.47 15.57
C LEU A 153 15.61 3.60 14.21
N THR A 154 16.39 3.77 13.15
CA THR A 154 15.91 3.72 11.77
C THR A 154 15.31 2.35 11.45
N PRO A 155 14.14 2.26 10.76
CA PRO A 155 13.58 0.99 10.29
C PRO A 155 14.60 0.12 9.55
N ALA A 156 14.54 -1.19 9.75
CA ALA A 156 15.56 -2.13 9.29
C ALA A 156 15.83 -2.02 7.78
N CYS A 157 14.76 -1.91 6.97
CA CYS A 157 14.86 -1.80 5.51
C CYS A 157 15.55 -0.51 5.03
N ALA A 158 15.32 0.62 5.71
CA ALA A 158 15.99 1.88 5.38
C ALA A 158 17.46 1.86 5.85
N LYS A 159 17.71 1.28 7.03
CA LYS A 159 19.07 1.17 7.59
C LYS A 159 20.01 0.35 6.72
N VAL A 160 19.51 -0.72 6.10
CA VAL A 160 20.33 -1.65 5.29
C VAL A 160 20.51 -1.20 3.85
N CYS A 161 19.72 -0.23 3.35
CA CYS A 161 19.72 0.15 1.93
C CYS A 161 21.07 0.78 1.52
N PRO A 162 21.89 0.11 0.68
CA PRO A 162 23.25 0.58 0.39
C PRO A 162 23.28 1.83 -0.48
N THR A 163 22.23 2.04 -1.30
CA THR A 163 22.11 3.17 -2.22
C THR A 163 21.28 4.32 -1.64
N GLN A 164 20.74 4.14 -0.43
CA GLN A 164 19.76 5.06 0.17
C GLN A 164 18.54 5.31 -0.73
N SER A 165 18.20 4.33 -1.56
CA SER A 165 16.92 4.33 -2.29
C SER A 165 15.74 4.40 -1.32
N ILE A 166 15.85 3.76 -0.15
CA ILE A 166 14.88 3.85 0.93
C ILE A 166 15.42 4.81 1.98
N GLN A 167 14.75 5.93 2.14
CA GLN A 167 15.04 6.93 3.16
C GLN A 167 13.92 6.93 4.20
N PHE A 168 14.25 7.27 5.43
CA PHE A 168 13.32 7.37 6.55
C PHE A 168 13.52 8.70 7.26
N GLY A 169 12.43 9.38 7.61
CA GLY A 169 12.49 10.68 8.26
C GLY A 169 11.10 11.24 8.54
N GLU A 170 11.05 12.52 8.76
CA GLU A 170 9.81 13.28 8.93
C GLU A 170 9.13 13.45 7.58
N LEU A 171 7.79 13.37 7.56
CA LEU A 171 6.99 13.32 6.33
C LEU A 171 7.22 14.53 5.43
N GLU A 172 7.12 15.74 5.98
CA GLU A 172 7.26 16.97 5.17
C GLU A 172 8.68 17.14 4.66
N GLU A 173 9.70 16.82 5.46
CA GLU A 173 11.09 16.84 5.02
C GLU A 173 11.33 15.88 3.84
N LEU A 174 10.68 14.70 3.86
CA LEU A 174 10.79 13.73 2.79
C LEU A 174 10.00 14.13 1.54
N ARG A 175 8.86 14.83 1.69
CA ARG A 175 8.14 15.46 0.58
C ARG A 175 9.00 16.51 -0.13
N ASP A 176 9.59 17.42 0.62
CA ASP A 176 10.48 18.45 0.08
C ASP A 176 11.69 17.81 -0.64
N ARG A 177 12.27 16.77 -0.04
CA ARG A 177 13.36 16.01 -0.65
C ARG A 177 12.95 15.31 -1.94
N ALA A 178 11.74 14.77 -2.00
CA ALA A 178 11.20 14.15 -3.21
C ALA A 178 11.04 15.19 -4.33
N HIS A 179 10.53 16.38 -4.04
CA HIS A 179 10.40 17.47 -5.02
C HIS A 179 11.76 17.96 -5.53
N GLN A 180 12.74 18.15 -4.64
CA GLN A 180 14.10 18.50 -5.03
C GLN A 180 14.74 17.41 -5.91
N ARG A 181 14.48 16.13 -5.57
CA ARG A 181 14.99 15.02 -6.36
C ARG A 181 14.41 14.97 -7.77
N ILE A 182 13.11 15.22 -7.95
CA ILE A 182 12.47 15.30 -9.27
C ILE A 182 13.09 16.43 -10.10
N THR A 183 13.34 17.60 -9.51
CA THR A 183 14.02 18.71 -10.20
C THR A 183 15.39 18.27 -10.70
N THR A 184 16.19 17.66 -9.82
CA THR A 184 17.52 17.11 -10.18
C THR A 184 17.46 16.07 -11.30
N LEU A 185 16.44 15.19 -11.29
CA LEU A 185 16.26 14.17 -12.31
C LEU A 185 15.92 14.80 -13.67
N ARG A 186 15.06 15.80 -13.69
CA ARG A 186 14.70 16.56 -14.90
C ARG A 186 15.89 17.29 -15.49
N ASP A 187 16.71 17.94 -14.65
CA ASP A 187 17.96 18.61 -15.08
C ASP A 187 18.95 17.64 -15.72
N ARG A 188 18.88 16.36 -15.35
CA ARG A 188 19.67 15.25 -15.95
C ARG A 188 19.00 14.61 -17.18
N GLY A 189 17.89 15.19 -17.68
CA GLY A 189 17.19 14.69 -18.85
C GLY A 189 16.22 13.53 -18.57
N ILE A 190 15.95 13.20 -17.29
CA ILE A 190 14.99 12.17 -16.90
C ILE A 190 13.63 12.84 -16.66
N SER A 191 12.86 13.01 -17.72
CA SER A 191 11.58 13.72 -17.69
C SER A 191 10.38 12.85 -17.28
N ASP A 192 10.51 11.54 -17.34
CA ASP A 192 9.49 10.55 -17.03
C ASP A 192 9.42 10.17 -15.53
N ALA A 193 10.26 10.79 -14.70
CA ALA A 193 10.22 10.59 -13.26
C ALA A 193 9.05 11.37 -12.61
N SER A 194 8.30 10.71 -11.74
CA SER A 194 7.17 11.29 -11.02
C SER A 194 7.17 10.89 -9.54
N ILE A 195 6.52 11.73 -8.71
CA ILE A 195 6.26 11.41 -7.30
C ILE A 195 4.89 10.72 -7.23
N TYR A 196 4.82 9.67 -6.45
CA TYR A 196 3.58 9.08 -6.00
C TYR A 196 3.36 9.40 -4.52
N ASP A 197 2.42 10.28 -4.25
CA ASP A 197 1.86 10.61 -2.95
C ASP A 197 0.40 11.06 -3.21
N PRO A 198 -0.60 10.19 -3.07
CA PRO A 198 -1.97 10.42 -3.52
C PRO A 198 -2.76 11.33 -2.55
N LEU A 199 -2.36 12.60 -2.43
CA LEU A 199 -2.94 13.59 -1.52
C LEU A 199 -4.41 13.89 -1.84
N ASP A 200 -4.74 14.06 -3.12
CA ASP A 200 -6.07 14.45 -3.59
C ASP A 200 -7.02 13.25 -3.78
N THR A 201 -6.83 12.20 -3.00
CA THR A 201 -7.63 10.98 -3.05
C THR A 201 -8.29 10.69 -1.72
N SER A 202 -9.14 9.66 -1.66
CA SER A 202 -9.80 9.28 -0.42
C SER A 202 -8.86 8.78 0.69
N VAL A 203 -7.62 8.40 0.34
CA VAL A 203 -6.58 8.05 1.33
C VAL A 203 -5.89 9.28 1.93
N ALA A 204 -6.09 10.47 1.35
CA ALA A 204 -5.55 11.76 1.79
C ALA A 204 -4.02 11.78 1.99
N GLY A 205 -3.31 11.03 1.18
CA GLY A 205 -1.85 10.89 1.26
C GLY A 205 -1.38 9.62 1.95
N THR A 206 -0.07 9.41 1.86
CA THR A 206 0.58 8.20 2.40
C THR A 206 1.87 8.54 3.14
N HIS A 207 2.27 7.69 4.09
CA HIS A 207 3.56 7.80 4.77
C HIS A 207 4.65 6.95 4.11
N ALA A 208 4.39 6.46 2.90
CA ALA A 208 5.38 5.89 2.02
C ALA A 208 5.25 6.55 0.65
N ILE A 209 6.15 7.50 0.40
CA ILE A 209 6.24 8.29 -0.83
C ILE A 209 7.16 7.55 -1.79
N PHE A 210 6.84 7.56 -3.07
CA PHE A 210 7.66 6.89 -4.08
C PHE A 210 8.04 7.86 -5.20
N ILE A 211 9.30 7.76 -5.65
CA ILE A 211 9.76 8.35 -6.91
C ILE A 211 9.91 7.20 -7.89
N VAL A 212 9.15 7.24 -8.97
CA VAL A 212 9.13 6.19 -10.01
C VAL A 212 9.36 6.78 -11.39
N ARG A 213 9.87 5.96 -12.30
CA ARG A 213 9.99 6.28 -13.73
C ARG A 213 8.89 5.58 -14.50
N GLY A 214 8.35 6.25 -15.52
CA GLY A 214 7.25 5.72 -16.32
C GLY A 214 5.91 5.72 -15.58
N GLU A 215 5.06 4.76 -15.91
CA GLU A 215 3.70 4.69 -15.37
C GLU A 215 3.67 4.15 -13.94
N GLN A 216 3.09 4.91 -13.02
CA GLN A 216 2.94 4.54 -11.60
C GLN A 216 2.17 3.22 -11.43
N LYS A 217 1.19 2.95 -12.29
CA LYS A 217 0.40 1.72 -12.26
C LYS A 217 1.25 0.45 -12.46
N ALA A 218 2.34 0.53 -13.22
CA ALA A 218 3.25 -0.59 -13.41
C ALA A 218 3.95 -1.04 -12.12
N TYR A 219 4.01 -0.15 -11.13
CA TYR A 219 4.59 -0.41 -9.80
C TYR A 219 3.52 -0.73 -8.73
N ASN A 220 2.34 -1.18 -9.13
CA ASN A 220 1.22 -1.42 -8.21
C ASN A 220 0.83 -0.18 -7.39
N LEU A 221 0.97 1.01 -7.99
CA LEU A 221 0.63 2.29 -7.40
C LEU A 221 -0.61 2.85 -8.15
N PRO A 222 -1.83 2.58 -7.65
CA PRO A 222 -3.06 3.05 -8.32
C PRO A 222 -3.14 4.57 -8.29
N PRO A 223 -3.49 5.23 -9.39
CA PRO A 223 -3.56 6.70 -9.46
C PRO A 223 -4.62 7.28 -8.53
N ASN A 224 -5.72 6.57 -8.32
CA ASN A 224 -6.83 6.97 -7.46
C ASN A 224 -7.13 5.84 -6.47
N PRO A 225 -6.35 5.67 -5.40
CA PRO A 225 -6.67 4.69 -4.36
C PRO A 225 -7.94 5.12 -3.61
N GLU A 226 -8.92 4.23 -3.52
CA GLU A 226 -10.21 4.52 -2.88
C GLU A 226 -10.33 3.77 -1.55
N VAL A 227 -10.78 4.48 -0.51
CA VAL A 227 -11.13 3.91 0.79
C VAL A 227 -12.61 3.53 0.75
N PRO A 228 -12.97 2.24 0.90
CA PRO A 228 -14.37 1.79 0.75
C PRO A 228 -15.35 2.44 1.70
N THR A 229 -14.90 2.85 2.88
CA THR A 229 -15.73 3.50 3.91
C THR A 229 -16.25 4.88 3.50
N THR A 230 -15.61 5.55 2.54
CA THR A 230 -16.09 6.83 1.99
C THR A 230 -17.46 6.69 1.31
N HIS A 231 -17.78 5.50 0.82
CA HIS A 231 -19.06 5.21 0.15
C HIS A 231 -20.17 4.73 1.10
N LEU A 232 -19.89 4.54 2.39
CA LEU A 232 -20.86 4.01 3.36
C LEU A 232 -22.15 4.86 3.43
N ARG A 233 -22.02 6.18 3.45
CA ARG A 233 -23.19 7.08 3.53
C ARG A 233 -24.12 6.92 2.33
N SER A 234 -23.58 6.88 1.11
CA SER A 234 -24.37 6.68 -0.12
C SER A 234 -24.97 5.29 -0.18
N ALA A 235 -24.22 4.26 0.24
CA ALA A 235 -24.72 2.89 0.29
C ALA A 235 -25.89 2.75 1.27
N TRP A 236 -25.79 3.33 2.47
CA TRP A 236 -26.88 3.33 3.46
C TRP A 236 -28.10 4.10 3.01
N THR A 237 -27.94 5.26 2.37
CA THR A 237 -29.09 6.02 1.82
C THR A 237 -29.78 5.23 0.70
N SER A 238 -29.04 4.61 -0.20
CA SER A 238 -29.60 3.77 -1.26
C SER A 238 -30.33 2.55 -0.68
N ALA A 239 -29.77 1.90 0.32
CA ALA A 239 -30.40 0.77 1.00
C ALA A 239 -31.70 1.19 1.71
N ALA A 240 -31.70 2.34 2.39
CA ALA A 240 -32.91 2.88 3.06
C ALA A 240 -34.03 3.22 2.06
N VAL A 241 -33.67 3.81 0.90
CA VAL A 241 -34.64 4.09 -0.18
C VAL A 241 -35.23 2.78 -0.74
N ALA A 242 -34.38 1.79 -0.99
CA ALA A 242 -34.83 0.49 -1.49
C ALA A 242 -35.74 -0.22 -0.47
N ALA A 243 -35.39 -0.21 0.80
CA ALA A 243 -36.22 -0.77 1.86
C ALA A 243 -37.57 -0.05 1.98
N GLY A 244 -37.59 1.28 1.90
CA GLY A 244 -38.82 2.08 1.88
C GLY A 244 -39.72 1.75 0.69
N ALA A 245 -39.14 1.62 -0.50
CA ALA A 245 -39.90 1.23 -1.70
C ALA A 245 -40.51 -0.18 -1.57
N LEU A 246 -39.76 -1.13 -1.01
CA LEU A 246 -40.27 -2.49 -0.74
C LEU A 246 -41.41 -2.47 0.28
N LEU A 247 -41.29 -1.69 1.38
CA LEU A 247 -42.35 -1.56 2.36
C LEU A 247 -43.63 -0.95 1.77
N VAL A 248 -43.52 0.12 0.97
CA VAL A 248 -44.64 0.74 0.28
C VAL A 248 -45.29 -0.25 -0.69
N GLY A 249 -44.47 -0.94 -1.50
CA GLY A 249 -44.95 -1.96 -2.45
C GLY A 249 -45.71 -3.12 -1.77
N THR A 250 -45.19 -3.61 -0.65
CA THR A 250 -45.87 -4.66 0.14
C THR A 250 -47.16 -4.15 0.75
N LEU A 251 -47.20 -2.94 1.30
CA LEU A 251 -48.43 -2.32 1.83
C LEU A 251 -49.50 -2.18 0.74
N ILE A 252 -49.14 -1.68 -0.43
CA ILE A 252 -50.04 -1.55 -1.58
C ILE A 252 -50.59 -2.94 -2.01
N ALA A 253 -49.72 -3.94 -2.08
CA ALA A 253 -50.12 -5.30 -2.41
C ALA A 253 -51.11 -5.88 -1.40
N PHE A 254 -50.85 -5.71 -0.10
CA PHE A 254 -51.75 -6.16 0.96
C PHE A 254 -53.10 -5.43 0.96
N LEU A 255 -53.11 -4.11 0.81
CA LEU A 255 -54.33 -3.31 0.75
C LEU A 255 -55.13 -3.60 -0.54
N GLY A 256 -54.45 -3.80 -1.68
CA GLY A 256 -55.08 -4.16 -2.94
C GLY A 256 -55.65 -5.59 -2.96
N ALA A 257 -55.03 -6.54 -2.27
CA ALA A 257 -55.54 -7.91 -2.16
C ALA A 257 -56.78 -8.02 -1.25
N GLY A 258 -56.91 -7.16 -0.25
CA GLY A 258 -58.11 -7.13 0.64
C GLY A 258 -59.39 -6.66 -0.02
N GLY A 259 -59.34 -6.10 -1.23
CA GLY A 259 -60.53 -5.62 -1.95
C GLY A 259 -61.20 -6.63 -2.87
N ARG A 260 -60.61 -7.81 -3.11
CA ARG A 260 -61.24 -8.89 -3.87
C ARG A 260 -62.05 -9.79 -2.94
N LYS A 261 -63.29 -9.36 -2.65
CA LYS A 261 -64.30 -10.32 -2.16
C LYS A 261 -64.67 -11.28 -3.30
N VAL A 262 -64.47 -12.56 -3.10
CA VAL A 262 -64.99 -13.63 -3.90
C VAL A 262 -66.49 -13.64 -3.79
#